data_24000917405ce288c718224f543f2e4a
#
_entry.id   24000917405ce288c718224f543f2e4a
#
_cell.length_a   1.000
_cell.length_b   1.000
_cell.length_c   1.000
_cell.angle_alpha   90.00
_cell.angle_beta   90.00
_cell.angle_gamma   90.00
#
_symmetry.space_group_name_H-M   'P 1'
#
loop_
_entity.id
_entity.type
_entity.pdbx_description
1 polymer ?
#
loop_
_entity_poly.entity_id
_entity_poly.type
_entity_poly.pdbx_seq_one_letter_code
_entity_poly.pdbx_strand_id
1 'polypeptide(L)'
;KDVSIFNSLWESLIKEARSQGISVLKGPVNGSIWHQYRCIKESDNSDFFKTELLCESYYYDLLISKNPNAEIEYYSASREKYDIVLQMISQDAYTKLEAVGFSIKVATQVGLEDLTKIAEISKTVFKNSWSYTELNGREFLLLYSHEKLSAHLNTIYLLYRGEEIIGFCSTFKEDDTTLILKTICILPPYQGMGLGNALAYKIHLDAKRDGFKKIIYALIREGNNIKKFPQEEAVIFRRYAAFEFKI
;
A
#
# COMPACT_ATOMS: atom_id res chain seq x y z
N LYS A 1 -9.39 -8.39 -25.83
CA LYS A 1 -9.78 -6.98 -25.75
C LYS A 1 -10.87 -6.71 -26.78
N ASP A 2 -12.10 -6.47 -26.33
CA ASP A 2 -13.21 -6.09 -27.20
C ASP A 2 -13.72 -4.70 -26.82
N VAL A 3 -13.39 -3.71 -27.66
CA VAL A 3 -13.72 -2.31 -27.43
C VAL A 3 -15.22 -2.05 -27.55
N SER A 4 -15.93 -2.79 -28.40
CA SER A 4 -17.37 -2.61 -28.59
C SER A 4 -18.17 -3.06 -27.37
N ILE A 5 -17.80 -4.18 -26.79
CA ILE A 5 -18.39 -4.69 -25.54
C ILE A 5 -18.11 -3.68 -24.39
N PHE A 6 -16.87 -3.21 -24.28
CA PHE A 6 -16.53 -2.21 -23.26
C PHE A 6 -17.38 -0.93 -23.42
N ASN A 7 -17.54 -0.42 -24.65
CA ASN A 7 -18.34 0.76 -24.90
C ASN A 7 -19.81 0.57 -24.52
N SER A 8 -20.40 -0.56 -24.85
CA SER A 8 -21.79 -0.87 -24.49
C SER A 8 -21.98 -0.97 -22.96
N LEU A 9 -21.02 -1.60 -22.26
CA LEU A 9 -21.02 -1.67 -20.80
C LEU A 9 -20.85 -0.27 -20.18
N TRP A 10 -19.96 0.54 -20.73
CA TRP A 10 -19.72 1.91 -20.27
C TRP A 10 -20.98 2.78 -20.41
N GLU A 11 -21.64 2.76 -21.56
CA GLU A 11 -22.89 3.49 -21.80
C GLU A 11 -24.01 3.05 -20.85
N SER A 12 -24.13 1.74 -20.63
CA SER A 12 -25.10 1.20 -19.67
C SER A 12 -24.80 1.67 -18.22
N LEU A 13 -23.53 1.67 -17.82
CA LEU A 13 -23.09 2.17 -16.53
C LEU A 13 -23.42 3.65 -16.36
N ILE A 14 -23.11 4.50 -17.35
CA ILE A 14 -23.40 5.93 -17.33
C ILE A 14 -24.90 6.19 -17.22
N LYS A 15 -25.70 5.47 -18.00
CA LYS A 15 -27.17 5.59 -17.97
C LYS A 15 -27.72 5.25 -16.59
N GLU A 16 -27.27 4.15 -16.00
CA GLU A 16 -27.68 3.72 -14.66
C GLU A 16 -27.27 4.71 -13.60
N ALA A 17 -26.01 5.15 -13.60
CA ALA A 17 -25.49 6.10 -12.65
C ALA A 17 -26.29 7.43 -12.67
N ARG A 18 -26.57 7.94 -13.88
CA ARG A 18 -27.40 9.16 -14.04
C ARG A 18 -28.84 8.97 -13.53
N SER A 19 -29.41 7.79 -13.74
CA SER A 19 -30.77 7.50 -13.24
C SER A 19 -30.88 7.51 -11.72
N GLN A 20 -29.73 7.25 -11.04
CA GLN A 20 -29.60 7.29 -9.59
C GLN A 20 -29.08 8.65 -9.07
N GLY A 21 -28.95 9.65 -9.93
CA GLY A 21 -28.44 10.98 -9.54
C GLY A 21 -26.96 11.02 -9.21
N ILE A 22 -26.19 10.00 -9.61
CA ILE A 22 -24.74 9.95 -9.44
C ILE A 22 -24.09 10.86 -10.49
N SER A 23 -23.20 11.73 -10.07
CA SER A 23 -22.50 12.67 -10.92
C SER A 23 -21.00 12.39 -11.10
N VAL A 24 -20.44 11.47 -10.31
CA VAL A 24 -19.03 11.09 -10.35
C VAL A 24 -18.87 9.58 -10.20
N LEU A 25 -18.17 8.97 -11.13
CA LEU A 25 -17.72 7.58 -11.04
C LEU A 25 -16.24 7.52 -10.68
N LYS A 26 -15.89 6.57 -9.82
CA LYS A 26 -14.51 6.30 -9.41
C LYS A 26 -14.17 4.84 -9.67
N GLY A 27 -13.04 4.59 -10.33
CA GLY A 27 -12.65 3.21 -10.67
C GLY A 27 -11.29 3.11 -11.36
N PRO A 28 -10.84 1.89 -11.64
CA PRO A 28 -11.47 0.62 -11.30
C PRO A 28 -11.33 0.29 -9.81
N VAL A 29 -12.41 -0.15 -9.18
CA VAL A 29 -12.44 -0.51 -7.75
C VAL A 29 -13.26 -1.79 -7.60
N ASN A 30 -12.73 -2.79 -6.91
CA ASN A 30 -13.44 -4.01 -6.56
C ASN A 30 -14.10 -3.86 -5.18
N GLY A 31 -15.23 -3.16 -5.13
CA GLY A 31 -15.97 -2.84 -3.90
C GLY A 31 -15.41 -1.63 -3.15
N SER A 32 -14.17 -1.66 -2.71
CA SER A 32 -13.53 -0.56 -1.99
C SER A 32 -12.00 -0.56 -2.15
N ILE A 33 -11.35 0.52 -1.71
CA ILE A 33 -9.87 0.60 -1.71
C ILE A 33 -9.18 -0.39 -0.75
N TRP A 34 -9.92 -1.02 0.13
CA TRP A 34 -9.44 -2.08 1.02
C TRP A 34 -9.26 -3.41 0.29
N HIS A 35 -9.93 -3.56 -0.83
CA HIS A 35 -9.79 -4.66 -1.75
C HIS A 35 -8.81 -4.31 -2.88
N GLN A 36 -8.98 -4.92 -4.01
CA GLN A 36 -8.19 -4.62 -5.20
C GLN A 36 -8.80 -3.44 -5.95
N TYR A 37 -7.98 -2.46 -6.31
CA TYR A 37 -8.38 -1.30 -7.10
C TYR A 37 -7.20 -0.83 -7.94
N ARG A 38 -7.46 0.01 -8.95
CA ARG A 38 -6.50 0.49 -9.96
C ARG A 38 -6.25 -0.52 -11.08
N CYS A 39 -5.73 -0.07 -12.21
CA CYS A 39 -5.27 -0.90 -13.32
C CYS A 39 -3.79 -0.62 -13.62
N ILE A 40 -3.15 -1.51 -14.35
CA ILE A 40 -1.76 -1.34 -14.76
C ILE A 40 -1.72 -0.30 -15.88
N LYS A 41 -0.89 0.73 -15.70
CA LYS A 41 -0.57 1.76 -16.67
C LYS A 41 0.68 1.40 -17.48
N GLU A 42 1.74 0.99 -16.78
CA GLU A 42 3.03 0.63 -17.37
C GLU A 42 3.60 -0.58 -16.63
N SER A 43 4.30 -1.45 -17.33
CA SER A 43 4.95 -2.63 -16.79
C SER A 43 6.23 -2.95 -17.54
N ASP A 44 7.25 -3.42 -16.84
CA ASP A 44 8.45 -4.02 -17.43
C ASP A 44 8.25 -5.50 -17.83
N ASN A 45 7.00 -5.99 -17.72
CA ASN A 45 6.59 -7.38 -17.95
C ASN A 45 7.18 -8.40 -16.96
N SER A 46 7.68 -7.95 -15.80
CA SER A 46 8.00 -8.86 -14.70
C SER A 46 6.75 -9.55 -14.17
N ASP A 47 6.92 -10.70 -13.49
CA ASP A 47 5.83 -11.44 -12.88
C ASP A 47 5.09 -10.60 -11.83
N PHE A 48 3.81 -10.92 -11.62
CA PHE A 48 3.01 -10.33 -10.56
C PHE A 48 3.52 -10.81 -9.20
N PHE A 49 3.67 -9.89 -8.27
CA PHE A 49 4.02 -10.23 -6.91
C PHE A 49 2.76 -10.47 -6.05
N LYS A 50 2.92 -11.23 -4.98
CA LYS A 50 1.84 -11.47 -4.01
C LYS A 50 1.27 -10.13 -3.54
N THR A 51 -0.03 -10.07 -3.33
CA THR A 51 -0.77 -8.86 -2.96
C THR A 51 -0.96 -7.82 -4.07
N GLU A 52 -0.43 -8.03 -5.26
CA GLU A 52 -0.71 -7.21 -6.43
C GLU A 52 -2.03 -7.62 -7.09
N LEU A 53 -2.69 -6.68 -7.74
CA LEU A 53 -3.86 -6.96 -8.55
C LEU A 53 -3.43 -7.60 -9.88
N LEU A 54 -3.96 -8.77 -10.17
CA LEU A 54 -3.88 -9.35 -11.50
C LEU A 54 -4.80 -8.56 -12.44
N CYS A 55 -4.20 -7.82 -13.36
CA CYS A 55 -4.92 -6.92 -14.26
C CYS A 55 -4.21 -6.86 -15.61
N GLU A 56 -4.97 -7.04 -16.66
CA GLU A 56 -4.47 -6.87 -18.02
C GLU A 56 -4.20 -5.39 -18.33
N SER A 57 -3.09 -5.09 -19.00
CA SER A 57 -2.66 -3.72 -19.31
C SER A 57 -3.67 -2.96 -20.17
N TYR A 58 -4.44 -3.66 -21.03
CA TYR A 58 -5.42 -3.01 -21.89
C TYR A 58 -6.59 -2.33 -21.14
N TYR A 59 -6.79 -2.61 -19.85
CA TYR A 59 -7.82 -1.91 -19.07
C TYR A 59 -7.50 -0.43 -18.92
N TYR A 60 -6.21 -0.07 -18.81
CA TYR A 60 -5.81 1.32 -18.81
C TYR A 60 -6.23 2.04 -20.09
N ASP A 61 -5.95 1.46 -21.27
CA ASP A 61 -6.31 2.03 -22.57
C ASP A 61 -7.81 2.24 -22.72
N LEU A 62 -8.60 1.27 -22.26
CA LEU A 62 -10.06 1.36 -22.31
C LEU A 62 -10.59 2.49 -21.44
N LEU A 63 -10.08 2.61 -20.21
CA LEU A 63 -10.54 3.61 -19.26
C LEU A 63 -10.07 5.03 -19.64
N ILE A 64 -8.82 5.22 -20.03
CA ILE A 64 -8.30 6.52 -20.45
C ILE A 64 -9.01 7.04 -21.70
N SER A 65 -9.48 6.15 -22.60
CA SER A 65 -10.26 6.53 -23.78
C SER A 65 -11.61 7.19 -23.45
N LYS A 66 -12.06 7.11 -22.19
CA LYS A 66 -13.28 7.76 -21.70
C LYS A 66 -13.06 9.15 -21.14
N ASN A 67 -11.85 9.73 -21.31
CA ASN A 67 -11.48 11.08 -20.92
C ASN A 67 -11.78 11.36 -19.43
N PRO A 68 -11.11 10.66 -18.49
CA PRO A 68 -11.30 10.88 -17.06
C PRO A 68 -10.97 12.32 -16.66
N ASN A 69 -11.68 12.85 -15.67
CA ASN A 69 -11.40 14.19 -15.11
C ASN A 69 -10.19 14.20 -14.17
N ALA A 70 -9.86 13.03 -13.60
CA ALA A 70 -8.66 12.87 -12.81
C ALA A 70 -8.08 11.45 -12.98
N GLU A 71 -6.77 11.40 -12.97
CA GLU A 71 -5.97 10.17 -12.91
C GLU A 71 -5.14 10.18 -11.63
N ILE A 72 -5.26 9.13 -10.84
CA ILE A 72 -4.55 8.95 -9.58
C ILE A 72 -3.50 7.87 -9.79
N GLU A 73 -2.25 8.25 -9.74
CA GLU A 73 -1.13 7.37 -10.08
C GLU A 73 -0.53 6.70 -8.84
N TYR A 74 -0.07 5.47 -9.08
CA TYR A 74 0.66 4.66 -8.10
C TYR A 74 1.81 3.95 -8.83
N TYR A 75 2.80 3.49 -8.06
CA TYR A 75 3.88 2.69 -8.59
C TYR A 75 4.34 1.62 -7.60
N SER A 76 4.99 0.60 -8.13
CA SER A 76 5.77 -0.36 -7.37
C SER A 76 7.22 -0.30 -7.86
N ALA A 77 8.13 -0.29 -6.89
CA ALA A 77 9.55 -0.26 -7.15
C ALA A 77 10.26 -1.40 -6.42
N SER A 78 11.40 -1.84 -6.93
CA SER A 78 12.22 -2.84 -6.26
C SER A 78 13.65 -2.37 -6.07
N ARG A 79 14.31 -2.94 -5.06
CA ARG A 79 15.71 -2.68 -4.75
C ARG A 79 16.40 -3.98 -4.36
N GLU A 80 17.53 -4.26 -4.98
CA GLU A 80 18.38 -5.40 -4.65
C GLU A 80 19.52 -5.00 -3.69
N LYS A 81 20.14 -3.84 -3.93
CA LYS A 81 21.20 -3.30 -3.08
C LYS A 81 20.66 -2.34 -2.03
N TYR A 82 19.91 -2.84 -1.06
CA TYR A 82 19.28 -1.99 -0.06
C TYR A 82 20.17 -1.63 1.15
N ASP A 83 21.44 -2.05 1.15
CA ASP A 83 22.42 -1.61 2.15
C ASP A 83 22.60 -0.09 2.16
N ILE A 84 22.41 0.57 1.01
CA ILE A 84 22.41 2.03 0.92
C ILE A 84 21.35 2.67 1.83
N VAL A 85 20.20 2.03 1.99
CA VAL A 85 19.15 2.50 2.91
C VAL A 85 19.64 2.47 4.35
N LEU A 86 20.35 1.40 4.74
CA LEU A 86 20.93 1.27 6.08
C LEU A 86 22.04 2.27 6.34
N GLN A 87 22.79 2.68 5.30
CA GLN A 87 23.84 3.70 5.42
C GLN A 87 23.25 5.12 5.54
N MET A 88 22.17 5.41 4.82
CA MET A 88 21.54 6.74 4.81
C MET A 88 20.61 6.97 6.00
N ILE A 89 19.94 5.93 6.47
CA ILE A 89 19.16 5.97 7.71
C ILE A 89 20.06 5.43 8.80
N SER A 90 20.79 6.30 9.47
CA SER A 90 21.73 5.87 10.50
C SER A 90 21.04 5.18 11.67
N GLN A 91 21.72 4.23 12.30
CA GLN A 91 21.30 3.61 13.56
C GLN A 91 20.95 4.65 14.62
N ASP A 92 21.63 5.81 14.60
CA ASP A 92 21.38 6.93 15.51
C ASP A 92 19.93 7.43 15.45
N ALA A 93 19.27 7.41 14.28
CA ALA A 93 17.88 7.82 14.16
C ALA A 93 16.96 6.87 14.94
N TYR A 94 17.24 5.56 14.90
CA TYR A 94 16.49 4.56 15.66
C TYR A 94 16.74 4.70 17.17
N THR A 95 18.01 4.79 17.60
CA THR A 95 18.40 4.93 19.01
C THR A 95 17.84 6.22 19.62
N LYS A 96 17.85 7.33 18.88
CA LYS A 96 17.26 8.60 19.34
C LYS A 96 15.76 8.49 19.60
N LEU A 97 15.04 7.70 18.81
CA LEU A 97 13.59 7.49 19.00
C LEU A 97 13.32 6.67 20.28
N GLU A 98 14.11 5.64 20.54
CA GLU A 98 14.00 4.87 21.78
C GLU A 98 14.23 5.77 23.01
N ALA A 99 15.21 6.67 22.95
CA ALA A 99 15.51 7.60 24.04
C ALA A 99 14.37 8.58 24.38
N VAL A 100 13.45 8.82 23.44
CA VAL A 100 12.26 9.67 23.64
C VAL A 100 10.96 8.89 23.80
N GLY A 101 11.05 7.60 24.11
CA GLY A 101 9.93 6.74 24.50
C GLY A 101 9.16 6.09 23.34
N PHE A 102 9.74 6.03 22.14
CA PHE A 102 9.21 5.22 21.05
C PHE A 102 9.91 3.86 21.01
N SER A 103 9.16 2.83 20.60
CA SER A 103 9.73 1.49 20.37
C SER A 103 9.06 0.79 19.21
N ILE A 104 9.77 -0.16 18.60
CA ILE A 104 9.22 -1.00 17.52
C ILE A 104 9.21 -2.44 18.00
N LYS A 105 8.03 -3.04 18.09
CA LYS A 105 7.85 -4.46 18.33
C LYS A 105 7.59 -5.18 17.02
N VAL A 106 8.18 -6.35 16.90
CA VAL A 106 8.11 -7.17 15.67
C VAL A 106 7.24 -8.40 15.98
N ALA A 107 6.17 -8.57 15.24
CA ALA A 107 5.23 -9.67 15.43
C ALA A 107 5.05 -10.48 14.15
N THR A 108 5.24 -11.79 14.24
CA THR A 108 4.93 -12.77 13.18
C THR A 108 3.50 -13.29 13.28
N GLN A 109 2.87 -13.08 14.43
CA GLN A 109 1.46 -13.34 14.68
C GLN A 109 0.85 -12.12 15.34
N VAL A 110 -0.35 -11.76 14.92
CA VAL A 110 -1.07 -10.59 15.44
C VAL A 110 -2.32 -11.06 16.15
N GLY A 111 -2.43 -10.71 17.42
CA GLY A 111 -3.62 -10.97 18.21
C GLY A 111 -4.82 -10.14 17.79
N LEU A 112 -6.00 -10.50 18.23
CA LEU A 112 -7.25 -9.78 17.91
C LEU A 112 -7.21 -8.33 18.41
N GLU A 113 -6.60 -8.09 19.56
CA GLU A 113 -6.45 -6.74 20.13
C GLU A 113 -5.58 -5.86 19.27
N ASP A 114 -4.38 -6.33 18.89
CA ASP A 114 -3.48 -5.61 18.00
C ASP A 114 -4.12 -5.36 16.62
N LEU A 115 -4.84 -6.36 16.08
CA LEU A 115 -5.54 -6.23 14.81
C LEU A 115 -6.64 -5.17 14.87
N THR A 116 -7.34 -5.06 16.01
CA THR A 116 -8.33 -4.01 16.25
C THR A 116 -7.67 -2.64 16.26
N LYS A 117 -6.52 -2.49 16.92
CA LYS A 117 -5.75 -1.23 16.92
C LYS A 117 -5.22 -0.87 15.52
N ILE A 118 -4.73 -1.84 14.77
CA ILE A 118 -4.33 -1.68 13.37
C ILE A 118 -5.51 -1.17 12.52
N ALA A 119 -6.72 -1.69 12.75
CA ALA A 119 -7.94 -1.22 12.06
C ALA A 119 -8.24 0.26 12.37
N GLU A 120 -8.18 0.66 13.65
CA GLU A 120 -8.42 2.05 14.08
C GLU A 120 -7.38 3.01 13.49
N ILE A 121 -6.09 2.62 13.49
CA ILE A 121 -5.01 3.39 12.87
C ILE A 121 -5.24 3.52 11.37
N SER A 122 -5.56 2.41 10.69
CA SER A 122 -5.82 2.38 9.26
C SER A 122 -6.99 3.28 8.87
N LYS A 123 -8.10 3.21 9.60
CA LYS A 123 -9.26 4.08 9.43
C LYS A 123 -8.85 5.56 9.56
N THR A 124 -8.07 5.91 10.57
CA THR A 124 -7.64 7.29 10.83
C THR A 124 -6.71 7.80 9.73
N VAL A 125 -5.74 6.98 9.31
CA VAL A 125 -4.72 7.39 8.33
C VAL A 125 -5.30 7.47 6.92
N PHE A 126 -6.18 6.53 6.55
CA PHE A 126 -6.70 6.44 5.18
C PHE A 126 -8.00 7.21 4.93
N LYS A 127 -8.65 7.79 5.95
CA LYS A 127 -9.95 8.49 5.80
C LYS A 127 -9.98 9.56 4.70
N ASN A 128 -8.85 10.17 4.40
CA ASN A 128 -8.72 11.19 3.35
C ASN A 128 -8.12 10.62 2.05
N SER A 129 -7.98 9.30 1.95
CA SER A 129 -7.48 8.67 0.74
C SER A 129 -8.53 8.71 -0.37
N TRP A 130 -8.06 8.70 -1.60
CA TRP A 130 -8.93 8.65 -2.77
C TRP A 130 -9.90 7.46 -2.68
N SER A 131 -11.19 7.73 -2.92
CA SER A 131 -12.26 6.72 -2.87
C SER A 131 -12.34 5.92 -1.56
N TYR A 132 -11.95 6.55 -0.44
CA TYR A 132 -12.08 5.91 0.87
C TYR A 132 -13.53 5.55 1.16
N THR A 133 -13.74 4.33 1.62
CA THR A 133 -14.99 3.82 2.18
C THR A 133 -14.67 3.24 3.55
N GLU A 134 -15.43 3.63 4.55
CA GLU A 134 -15.25 3.10 5.90
C GLU A 134 -15.67 1.63 5.94
N LEU A 135 -14.79 0.78 6.47
CA LEU A 135 -15.13 -0.58 6.86
C LEU A 135 -15.52 -0.61 8.33
N ASN A 136 -16.55 -1.38 8.66
CA ASN A 136 -16.80 -1.70 10.07
C ASN A 136 -15.72 -2.69 10.57
N GLY A 137 -15.60 -2.79 11.91
CA GLY A 137 -14.56 -3.62 12.52
C GLY A 137 -14.64 -5.10 12.11
N ARG A 138 -15.85 -5.64 11.91
CA ARG A 138 -16.05 -7.01 11.47
C ARG A 138 -15.57 -7.24 10.03
N GLU A 139 -15.88 -6.32 9.11
CA GLU A 139 -15.42 -6.37 7.72
C GLU A 139 -13.89 -6.29 7.66
N PHE A 140 -13.29 -5.38 8.44
CA PHE A 140 -11.83 -5.28 8.52
C PHE A 140 -11.21 -6.59 9.00
N LEU A 141 -11.73 -7.17 10.08
CA LEU A 141 -11.26 -8.43 10.62
C LEU A 141 -11.42 -9.58 9.62
N LEU A 142 -12.51 -9.63 8.87
CA LEU A 142 -12.69 -10.63 7.81
C LEU A 142 -11.69 -10.50 6.67
N LEU A 143 -11.29 -9.29 6.31
CA LEU A 143 -10.30 -9.04 5.27
C LEU A 143 -8.86 -9.32 5.72
N TYR A 144 -8.58 -9.05 6.99
CA TYR A 144 -7.23 -9.10 7.57
C TYR A 144 -7.11 -10.14 8.68
N SER A 145 -8.01 -11.15 8.73
CA SER A 145 -7.92 -12.24 9.70
C SER A 145 -6.62 -13.05 9.52
N HIS A 146 -6.17 -13.64 10.59
CA HIS A 146 -4.95 -14.46 10.63
C HIS A 146 -4.92 -15.51 9.51
N GLU A 147 -6.04 -16.16 9.19
CA GLU A 147 -6.12 -17.17 8.14
C GLU A 147 -5.81 -16.62 6.73
N LYS A 148 -6.22 -15.39 6.44
CA LYS A 148 -5.96 -14.77 5.13
C LYS A 148 -4.58 -14.12 5.05
N LEU A 149 -4.10 -13.57 6.16
CA LEU A 149 -2.79 -12.91 6.20
C LEU A 149 -1.66 -13.92 6.42
N SER A 150 -1.88 -14.96 7.24
CA SER A 150 -0.84 -15.90 7.67
C SER A 150 -0.17 -16.65 6.51
N ALA A 151 -0.89 -16.90 5.43
CA ALA A 151 -0.33 -17.60 4.28
C ALA A 151 0.81 -16.81 3.58
N HIS A 152 0.85 -15.48 3.75
CA HIS A 152 1.79 -14.61 3.04
C HIS A 152 2.45 -13.55 3.91
N LEU A 153 1.88 -13.27 5.10
CA LEU A 153 2.43 -12.28 6.01
C LEU A 153 3.75 -12.79 6.58
N ASN A 154 4.81 -12.03 6.34
CA ASN A 154 6.09 -12.33 6.98
C ASN A 154 6.12 -11.75 8.41
N THR A 155 5.81 -10.46 8.54
CA THR A 155 5.98 -9.72 9.79
C THR A 155 5.14 -8.45 9.80
N ILE A 156 4.61 -8.11 10.99
CA ILE A 156 4.09 -6.78 11.28
C ILE A 156 5.02 -6.09 12.27
N TYR A 157 5.41 -4.86 11.94
CA TYR A 157 6.16 -3.97 12.80
C TYR A 157 5.18 -3.01 13.45
N LEU A 158 5.03 -3.11 14.76
CA LEU A 158 4.16 -2.26 15.56
C LEU A 158 5.00 -1.14 16.19
N LEU A 159 4.65 0.09 15.91
CA LEU A 159 5.29 1.27 16.46
C LEU A 159 4.53 1.74 17.70
N TYR A 160 5.23 1.83 18.82
CA TYR A 160 4.68 2.21 20.12
C TYR A 160 5.20 3.57 20.58
N ARG A 161 4.38 4.27 21.34
CA ARG A 161 4.77 5.32 22.27
C ARG A 161 4.32 4.92 23.67
N GLY A 162 5.27 4.56 24.54
CA GLY A 162 4.92 3.87 25.78
C GLY A 162 4.20 2.55 25.50
N GLU A 163 2.95 2.42 25.95
CA GLU A 163 2.10 1.25 25.72
C GLU A 163 1.13 1.39 24.53
N GLU A 164 1.02 2.59 23.96
CA GLU A 164 0.11 2.88 22.85
C GLU A 164 0.69 2.50 21.50
N ILE A 165 -0.04 1.74 20.68
CA ILE A 165 0.29 1.52 19.27
C ILE A 165 -0.11 2.77 18.49
N ILE A 166 0.88 3.43 17.88
CA ILE A 166 0.71 4.67 17.13
C ILE A 166 0.95 4.54 15.64
N GLY A 167 1.39 3.36 15.21
CA GLY A 167 1.66 3.08 13.81
C GLY A 167 2.03 1.63 13.58
N PHE A 168 2.08 1.24 12.33
CA PHE A 168 2.50 -0.11 11.94
C PHE A 168 3.07 -0.12 10.52
N CYS A 169 3.80 -1.19 10.22
CA CYS A 169 4.15 -1.57 8.86
C CYS A 169 3.95 -3.07 8.67
N SER A 170 3.39 -3.48 7.54
CA SER A 170 3.25 -4.89 7.16
C SER A 170 4.21 -5.26 6.05
N THR A 171 4.85 -6.42 6.20
CA THR A 171 5.71 -7.03 5.20
C THR A 171 5.21 -8.43 4.83
N PHE A 172 5.40 -8.82 3.58
CA PHE A 172 4.98 -10.10 3.03
C PHE A 172 6.18 -10.79 2.39
N LYS A 173 6.22 -12.10 2.51
CA LYS A 173 7.26 -12.91 1.88
C LYS A 173 6.79 -13.27 0.47
N GLU A 174 7.47 -12.76 -0.56
CA GLU A 174 7.25 -13.17 -1.95
C GLU A 174 7.81 -14.58 -2.16
N ASP A 175 9.10 -14.72 -1.87
CA ASP A 175 9.85 -15.96 -1.91
C ASP A 175 10.96 -15.93 -0.83
N ASP A 176 11.89 -16.89 -0.86
CA ASP A 176 12.96 -16.98 0.14
C ASP A 176 14.00 -15.84 0.05
N THR A 177 13.97 -15.06 -1.02
CA THR A 177 14.93 -13.99 -1.28
C THR A 177 14.30 -12.61 -1.43
N THR A 178 12.98 -12.52 -1.56
CA THR A 178 12.26 -11.29 -1.85
C THR A 178 11.22 -10.96 -0.78
N LEU A 179 11.34 -9.78 -0.18
CA LEU A 179 10.41 -9.23 0.79
C LEU A 179 9.56 -8.13 0.13
N ILE A 180 8.25 -8.13 0.39
CA ILE A 180 7.33 -7.05 -0.01
C ILE A 180 7.06 -6.17 1.19
N LEU A 181 7.34 -4.88 1.07
CA LEU A 181 6.93 -3.83 2.00
C LEU A 181 5.70 -3.13 1.43
N LYS A 182 4.54 -3.29 2.07
CA LYS A 182 3.28 -2.85 1.48
C LYS A 182 2.65 -1.64 2.16
N THR A 183 2.56 -1.64 3.48
CA THR A 183 1.77 -0.63 4.19
C THR A 183 2.60 -0.06 5.33
N ILE A 184 2.78 1.26 5.32
CA ILE A 184 3.31 2.01 6.46
C ILE A 184 2.24 3.01 6.88
N CYS A 185 1.78 2.90 8.12
CA CYS A 185 0.81 3.80 8.72
C CYS A 185 1.38 4.37 10.02
N ILE A 186 1.31 5.70 10.17
CA ILE A 186 1.66 6.41 11.40
C ILE A 186 0.56 7.42 11.64
N LEU A 187 0.01 7.46 12.85
CA LEU A 187 -1.03 8.40 13.24
C LEU A 187 -0.57 9.86 13.01
N PRO A 188 -1.47 10.74 12.51
CA PRO A 188 -1.14 12.11 12.14
C PRO A 188 -0.35 12.91 13.19
N PRO A 189 -0.64 12.83 14.51
CA PRO A 189 0.11 13.58 15.53
C PRO A 189 1.60 13.20 15.60
N TYR A 190 1.97 12.04 15.09
CA TYR A 190 3.34 11.50 15.16
C TYR A 190 4.08 11.54 13.82
N GLN A 191 3.42 12.05 12.77
CA GLN A 191 4.05 12.20 11.45
C GLN A 191 5.08 13.34 11.47
N GLY A 192 6.10 13.24 10.61
CA GLY A 192 7.18 14.23 10.55
C GLY A 192 8.26 14.09 11.62
N MET A 193 8.12 13.17 12.58
CA MET A 193 9.08 12.94 13.68
C MET A 193 10.21 11.96 13.34
N GLY A 194 10.35 11.54 12.09
CA GLY A 194 11.38 10.58 11.67
C GLY A 194 11.01 9.09 11.89
N LEU A 195 9.82 8.81 12.45
CA LEU A 195 9.38 7.45 12.78
C LEU A 195 9.28 6.53 11.56
N GLY A 196 8.92 7.08 10.39
CA GLY A 196 8.92 6.33 9.13
C GLY A 196 10.32 5.84 8.74
N ASN A 197 11.35 6.66 8.97
CA ASN A 197 12.74 6.30 8.73
C ASN A 197 13.20 5.20 9.70
N ALA A 198 12.81 5.29 10.97
CA ALA A 198 13.15 4.26 11.96
C ALA A 198 12.50 2.91 11.63
N LEU A 199 11.23 2.90 11.23
CA LEU A 199 10.55 1.70 10.73
C LEU A 199 11.29 1.12 9.53
N ALA A 200 11.60 1.97 8.55
CA ALA A 200 12.32 1.54 7.37
C ALA A 200 13.71 0.96 7.72
N TYR A 201 14.49 1.63 8.57
CA TYR A 201 15.78 1.12 9.03
C TYR A 201 15.64 -0.28 9.64
N LYS A 202 14.70 -0.43 10.60
CA LYS A 202 14.46 -1.72 11.27
C LYS A 202 14.06 -2.82 10.29
N ILE A 203 13.16 -2.53 9.35
CA ILE A 203 12.71 -3.50 8.35
C ILE A 203 13.86 -3.94 7.44
N HIS A 204 14.68 -3.01 6.95
CA HIS A 204 15.81 -3.33 6.09
C HIS A 204 16.90 -4.10 6.84
N LEU A 205 17.14 -3.76 8.11
CA LEU A 205 18.08 -4.49 8.97
C LEU A 205 17.63 -5.94 9.19
N ASP A 206 16.35 -6.13 9.50
CA ASP A 206 15.79 -7.47 9.68
C ASP A 206 15.78 -8.26 8.37
N ALA A 207 15.40 -7.62 7.26
CA ALA A 207 15.45 -8.25 5.93
C ALA A 207 16.87 -8.75 5.59
N LYS A 208 17.89 -7.96 5.91
CA LYS A 208 19.29 -8.36 5.71
C LYS A 208 19.68 -9.54 6.60
N ARG A 209 19.33 -9.48 7.88
CA ARG A 209 19.59 -10.58 8.84
C ARG A 209 18.91 -11.88 8.39
N ASP A 210 17.69 -11.79 7.89
CA ASP A 210 16.86 -12.94 7.50
C ASP A 210 17.18 -13.45 6.08
N GLY A 211 18.18 -12.84 5.40
CA GLY A 211 18.74 -13.32 4.12
C GLY A 211 17.99 -12.87 2.88
N PHE A 212 17.03 -11.95 2.99
CA PHE A 212 16.38 -11.37 1.82
C PHE A 212 17.40 -10.58 1.00
N LYS A 213 17.32 -10.68 -0.32
CA LYS A 213 18.22 -10.01 -1.28
C LYS A 213 17.54 -8.88 -2.03
N LYS A 214 16.21 -8.92 -2.12
CA LYS A 214 15.37 -7.95 -2.83
C LYS A 214 14.23 -7.47 -1.95
N ILE A 215 13.94 -6.17 -2.02
CA ILE A 215 12.76 -5.59 -1.39
C ILE A 215 11.88 -4.94 -2.46
N ILE A 216 10.60 -5.29 -2.47
CA ILE A 216 9.57 -4.65 -3.28
C ILE A 216 8.84 -3.63 -2.41
N TYR A 217 8.84 -2.39 -2.83
CA TYR A 217 8.04 -1.31 -2.24
C TYR A 217 6.74 -1.21 -3.02
N ALA A 218 5.67 -1.77 -2.44
CA ALA A 218 4.45 -2.05 -3.18
C ALA A 218 3.43 -0.92 -3.14
N LEU A 219 2.89 -0.60 -4.31
CA LEU A 219 1.66 0.16 -4.50
C LEU A 219 1.68 1.57 -3.88
N ILE A 220 2.81 2.25 -4.01
CA ILE A 220 3.03 3.60 -3.48
C ILE A 220 2.23 4.61 -4.31
N ARG A 221 1.45 5.47 -3.63
CA ARG A 221 0.77 6.57 -4.30
C ARG A 221 1.77 7.63 -4.73
N GLU A 222 1.66 8.11 -5.97
CA GLU A 222 2.47 9.22 -6.46
C GLU A 222 2.21 10.47 -5.62
N GLY A 223 3.27 11.20 -5.27
CA GLY A 223 3.17 12.35 -4.35
C GLY A 223 3.20 12.00 -2.86
N ASN A 224 3.30 10.71 -2.46
CA ASN A 224 3.47 10.34 -1.07
C ASN A 224 4.85 10.80 -0.54
N ASN A 225 4.94 11.12 0.77
CA ASN A 225 6.16 11.57 1.44
C ASN A 225 7.31 10.54 1.44
N ILE A 226 7.07 9.32 1.00
CA ILE A 226 8.08 8.28 0.77
C ILE A 226 9.15 8.69 -0.25
N LYS A 227 8.90 9.75 -1.03
CA LYS A 227 9.92 10.39 -1.91
C LYS A 227 11.17 10.91 -1.16
N LYS A 228 11.12 10.99 0.16
CA LYS A 228 12.30 11.31 0.99
C LYS A 228 13.22 10.10 1.22
N PHE A 229 12.80 8.91 0.82
CA PHE A 229 13.67 7.73 0.78
C PHE A 229 14.69 7.89 -0.35
N PRO A 230 15.93 7.46 -0.13
CA PRO A 230 16.91 7.41 -1.22
C PRO A 230 16.32 6.64 -2.39
N GLN A 231 15.94 7.35 -3.44
CA GLN A 231 15.40 6.71 -4.66
C GLN A 231 16.52 6.21 -5.56
N GLU A 232 17.75 6.59 -5.25
CA GLU A 232 18.93 6.06 -5.92
C GLU A 232 18.92 4.53 -5.80
N GLU A 233 18.95 3.85 -6.92
CA GLU A 233 18.92 2.39 -7.06
C GLU A 233 17.55 1.69 -6.82
N ALA A 234 16.47 2.41 -6.54
CA ALA A 234 15.12 1.83 -6.59
C ALA A 234 14.59 1.87 -8.03
N VAL A 235 14.35 0.72 -8.62
CA VAL A 235 13.83 0.60 -9.98
C VAL A 235 12.30 0.50 -9.94
N ILE A 236 11.62 1.47 -10.54
CA ILE A 236 10.17 1.38 -10.74
C ILE A 236 9.96 0.38 -11.87
N PHE A 237 9.29 -0.72 -11.58
CA PHE A 237 9.01 -1.78 -12.55
C PHE A 237 7.55 -1.82 -13.00
N ARG A 238 6.64 -1.15 -12.23
CA ARG A 238 5.23 -1.09 -12.59
C ARG A 238 4.57 0.20 -12.11
N ARG A 239 3.72 0.79 -12.98
CA ARG A 239 2.86 1.92 -12.67
C ARG A 239 1.41 1.55 -12.80
N TYR A 240 0.56 2.18 -11.99
CA TYR A 240 -0.87 1.91 -11.95
C TYR A 240 -1.64 3.22 -11.95
N ALA A 241 -2.90 3.13 -12.38
CA ALA A 241 -3.82 4.27 -12.36
C ALA A 241 -5.20 3.89 -11.81
N ALA A 242 -5.84 4.85 -11.18
CA ALA A 242 -7.26 4.87 -10.89
C ALA A 242 -7.83 6.21 -11.37
N PHE A 243 -9.12 6.26 -11.68
CA PHE A 243 -9.70 7.38 -12.39
C PHE A 243 -10.96 7.92 -11.72
N GLU A 244 -11.23 9.21 -11.98
CA GLU A 244 -12.53 9.84 -11.71
C GLU A 244 -13.14 10.32 -13.03
N PHE A 245 -14.43 10.06 -13.19
CA PHE A 245 -15.21 10.50 -14.35
C PHE A 245 -16.41 11.31 -13.87
N LYS A 246 -16.55 12.55 -14.33
CA LYS A 246 -17.77 13.33 -14.18
C LYS A 246 -18.75 12.92 -15.28
N ILE A 247 -20.00 12.65 -14.90
CA ILE A 247 -21.01 12.11 -15.81
C ILE A 247 -22.32 12.89 -15.79
#